data_4ec02a52bf2a30ef7633d99c59088e97
#
_entry.id   4ec02a52bf2a30ef7633d99c59088e97
#
_cell.length_a   1.000
_cell.length_b   1.000
_cell.length_c   1.000
_cell.angle_alpha   90.00
_cell.angle_beta   90.00
_cell.angle_gamma   90.00
#
_symmetry.space_group_name_H-M   'P 1'
#
loop_
_entity.id
_entity.type
_entity.pdbx_description
1 polymer ?
#
loop_
_entity_poly.entity_id
_entity_poly.type
_entity_poly.pdbx_seq_one_letter_code
_entity_poly.pdbx_strand_id
1 'polypeptide(L)'
;LLTLDNEEAKIVIGQNVPFVTGQYTNNNSSNGSVNPFQTVERKDVGLTLRVKPQISENGTVKLTIFQEVSSVQASSINSATGLITNKRSIESSVLVDDGAIVVLGGLLQDEYSGNQEKVPVAGDIPFFGNLFKSETRSRKKTNLMVFLRPVVVRDAQQSDSLSMDRYDLMRLQQEMAQPAPSTVVPVN
;
A
#
# COMPACT_ATOMS: atom_id res chain seq x y z
N LEU A 1 -14.15 -10.53 -0.68
CA LEU A 1 -15.01 -10.03 0.38
C LEU A 1 -16.45 -10.43 0.04
N LEU A 2 -17.10 -11.12 0.97
CA LEU A 2 -18.51 -11.52 0.87
C LEU A 2 -19.32 -10.70 1.87
N THR A 3 -20.49 -10.22 1.47
CA THR A 3 -21.39 -9.44 2.33
C THR A 3 -22.84 -9.67 1.92
N LEU A 4 -23.74 -9.46 2.85
CA LEU A 4 -25.18 -9.49 2.59
C LEU A 4 -25.63 -8.17 1.93
N ASP A 5 -26.85 -8.21 1.36
CA ASP A 5 -27.48 -7.01 0.82
C ASP A 5 -27.69 -5.97 1.91
N ASN A 6 -27.33 -4.72 1.58
CA ASN A 6 -27.45 -3.55 2.45
C ASN A 6 -26.59 -3.58 3.73
N GLU A 7 -25.70 -4.58 3.89
CA GLU A 7 -24.73 -4.66 4.99
C GLU A 7 -23.34 -4.19 4.59
N GLU A 8 -22.67 -3.46 5.50
CA GLU A 8 -21.29 -3.02 5.28
C GLU A 8 -20.32 -4.12 5.69
N ALA A 9 -19.47 -4.51 4.76
CA ALA A 9 -18.33 -5.37 5.05
C ALA A 9 -17.04 -4.58 5.03
N LYS A 10 -16.16 -4.85 6.01
CA LYS A 10 -14.87 -4.20 6.17
C LYS A 10 -13.77 -5.26 6.29
N ILE A 11 -12.69 -5.05 5.53
CA ILE A 11 -11.45 -5.82 5.68
C ILE A 11 -10.29 -4.86 5.92
N VAL A 12 -9.43 -5.18 6.88
CA VAL A 12 -8.20 -4.45 7.18
C VAL A 12 -7.05 -5.43 7.16
N ILE A 13 -6.05 -5.17 6.33
CA ILE A 13 -4.85 -5.98 6.19
C ILE A 13 -3.66 -5.04 6.31
N GLY A 14 -2.83 -5.20 7.34
CA GLY A 14 -1.72 -4.29 7.53
C GLY A 14 -0.87 -4.60 8.73
N GLN A 15 -0.03 -3.64 9.08
CA GLN A 15 0.87 -3.68 10.22
C GLN A 15 0.55 -2.53 11.17
N ASN A 16 0.65 -2.79 12.46
CA ASN A 16 0.51 -1.77 13.48
C ASN A 16 1.87 -1.12 13.72
N VAL A 17 2.03 0.13 13.28
CA VAL A 17 3.30 0.85 13.26
C VAL A 17 3.32 1.91 14.35
N PRO A 18 4.40 2.01 15.16
CA PRO A 18 4.54 3.03 16.18
C PRO A 18 4.95 4.38 15.56
N PHE A 19 4.24 5.45 15.90
CA PHE A 19 4.55 6.82 15.56
C PHE A 19 4.93 7.60 16.81
N VAL A 20 6.10 8.23 16.81
CA VAL A 20 6.52 9.11 17.91
C VAL A 20 5.77 10.42 17.76
N THR A 21 4.91 10.73 18.73
CA THR A 21 4.07 11.96 18.74
C THR A 21 4.64 13.06 19.64
N GLY A 22 5.53 12.71 20.57
CA GLY A 22 6.16 13.66 21.44
C GLY A 22 7.48 13.13 21.99
N GLN A 23 8.44 14.04 22.15
CA GLN A 23 9.70 13.77 22.82
C GLN A 23 9.94 14.86 23.85
N TYR A 24 10.01 14.48 25.12
CA TYR A 24 10.27 15.40 26.21
C TYR A 24 11.63 15.08 26.80
N THR A 25 12.49 16.09 26.89
CA THR A 25 13.74 16.03 27.62
C THR A 25 13.57 16.81 28.92
N ASN A 26 13.73 16.13 30.05
CA ASN A 26 13.66 16.77 31.36
C ASN A 26 15.07 17.21 31.76
N ASN A 27 15.34 18.53 31.67
CA ASN A 27 16.63 19.12 31.98
C ASN A 27 16.85 19.39 33.47
N ASN A 28 16.00 18.83 34.36
CA ASN A 28 16.00 19.21 35.79
C ASN A 28 16.82 18.27 36.70
N SER A 29 17.82 17.58 36.18
CA SER A 29 18.72 16.77 37.00
C SER A 29 20.05 17.48 37.15
N SER A 30 20.38 17.88 38.38
CA SER A 30 21.67 18.43 38.77
C SER A 30 22.87 17.50 38.56
N ASN A 31 22.66 16.32 37.99
CA ASN A 31 23.67 15.29 37.79
C ASN A 31 23.82 14.81 36.34
N GLY A 32 23.39 15.63 35.36
CA GLY A 32 23.70 15.43 33.92
C GLY A 32 23.05 14.23 33.22
N SER A 33 22.13 13.50 33.87
CA SER A 33 21.43 12.38 33.23
C SER A 33 20.14 12.88 32.58
N VAL A 34 20.14 12.98 31.26
CA VAL A 34 18.98 13.32 30.44
C VAL A 34 18.17 12.04 30.21
N ASN A 35 16.97 11.98 30.75
CA ASN A 35 16.07 10.85 30.52
C ASN A 35 14.97 11.27 29.54
N PRO A 36 15.09 10.96 28.25
CA PRO A 36 14.10 11.33 27.25
C PRO A 36 12.87 10.42 27.35
N PHE A 37 11.69 11.01 27.54
CA PHE A 37 10.42 10.31 27.41
C PHE A 37 9.88 10.50 26.00
N GLN A 38 9.53 9.39 25.36
CA GLN A 38 8.88 9.38 24.05
C GLN A 38 7.44 8.94 24.20
N THR A 39 6.51 9.72 23.65
CA THR A 39 5.11 9.30 23.51
C THR A 39 4.95 8.65 22.15
N VAL A 40 4.42 7.43 22.14
CA VAL A 40 4.24 6.64 20.94
C VAL A 40 2.75 6.37 20.73
N GLU A 41 2.24 6.75 19.57
CA GLU A 41 0.93 6.39 19.08
C GLU A 41 1.05 5.26 18.04
N ARG A 42 0.23 4.23 18.13
CA ARG A 42 0.23 3.14 17.15
C ARG A 42 -0.88 3.35 16.14
N LYS A 43 -0.53 3.27 14.85
CA LYS A 43 -1.48 3.38 13.72
C LYS A 43 -1.36 2.18 12.81
N ASP A 44 -2.51 1.72 12.33
CA ASP A 44 -2.55 0.65 11.34
C ASP A 44 -2.18 1.21 9.96
N VAL A 45 -1.19 0.57 9.34
CA VAL A 45 -0.69 0.91 8.02
C VAL A 45 -0.85 -0.31 7.11
N GLY A 46 -1.56 -0.15 5.99
CA GLY A 46 -1.86 -1.24 5.08
C GLY A 46 -3.07 -0.96 4.19
N LEU A 47 -3.83 -1.97 3.90
CA LEU A 47 -5.04 -1.93 3.10
C LEU A 47 -6.28 -1.91 4.00
N THR A 48 -7.17 -0.95 3.80
CA THR A 48 -8.52 -0.94 4.35
C THR A 48 -9.51 -0.89 3.19
N LEU A 49 -10.46 -1.81 3.15
CA LEU A 49 -11.55 -1.84 2.20
C LEU A 49 -12.86 -1.93 2.97
N ARG A 50 -13.79 -1.03 2.66
CA ARG A 50 -15.19 -1.08 3.11
C ARG A 50 -16.09 -1.07 1.89
N VAL A 51 -17.06 -1.95 1.89
CA VAL A 51 -18.02 -2.08 0.78
C VAL A 51 -19.41 -2.26 1.38
N LYS A 52 -20.34 -1.45 0.90
CA LYS A 52 -21.77 -1.60 1.21
C LYS A 52 -22.53 -1.76 -0.10
N PRO A 53 -23.02 -2.98 -0.42
CA PRO A 53 -23.85 -3.22 -1.58
C PRO A 53 -25.31 -2.89 -1.27
N GLN A 54 -26.06 -2.52 -2.30
CA GLN A 54 -27.51 -2.44 -2.32
C GLN A 54 -27.99 -3.04 -3.63
N ILE A 55 -28.65 -4.17 -3.57
CA ILE A 55 -29.10 -4.92 -4.73
C ILE A 55 -30.49 -4.44 -5.12
N SER A 56 -30.66 -4.10 -6.39
CA SER A 56 -31.94 -3.73 -6.97
C SER A 56 -32.63 -4.97 -7.57
N GLU A 57 -33.96 -4.96 -7.64
CA GLU A 57 -34.76 -6.06 -8.24
C GLU A 57 -34.37 -6.34 -9.70
N ASN A 58 -33.86 -5.36 -10.41
CA ASN A 58 -33.42 -5.48 -11.80
C ASN A 58 -32.04 -6.16 -11.98
N GLY A 59 -31.41 -6.63 -10.89
CA GLY A 59 -30.07 -7.23 -10.96
C GLY A 59 -28.92 -6.22 -10.97
N THR A 60 -29.23 -4.93 -10.88
CA THR A 60 -28.22 -3.87 -10.75
C THR A 60 -27.82 -3.70 -9.29
N VAL A 61 -26.54 -3.56 -9.02
CA VAL A 61 -25.98 -3.42 -7.68
C VAL A 61 -25.42 -2.00 -7.51
N LYS A 62 -25.95 -1.26 -6.55
CA LYS A 62 -25.36 -0.01 -6.09
C LYS A 62 -24.31 -0.36 -5.04
N LEU A 63 -23.08 0.05 -5.27
CA LEU A 63 -21.96 -0.21 -4.39
C LEU A 63 -21.42 1.11 -3.84
N THR A 64 -21.40 1.23 -2.52
CA THR A 64 -20.67 2.29 -1.84
C THR A 64 -19.36 1.70 -1.34
N ILE A 65 -18.24 2.25 -1.79
CA ILE A 65 -16.92 1.68 -1.61
C ILE A 65 -16.02 2.74 -1.00
N PHE A 66 -15.29 2.34 0.02
CA PHE A 66 -14.16 3.07 0.57
C PHE A 66 -12.94 2.17 0.58
N GLN A 67 -11.90 2.58 -0.14
CA GLN A 67 -10.62 1.88 -0.18
C GLN A 67 -9.51 2.83 0.24
N GLU A 68 -8.67 2.37 1.16
CA GLU A 68 -7.49 3.09 1.61
C GLU A 68 -6.29 2.15 1.58
N VAL A 69 -5.21 2.60 0.97
CA VAL A 69 -3.92 1.91 0.98
C VAL A 69 -2.89 2.85 1.58
N SER A 70 -2.25 2.42 2.64
CA SER A 70 -1.16 3.15 3.28
C SER A 70 0.10 2.30 3.37
N SER A 71 1.26 2.92 3.26
CA SER A 71 2.56 2.27 3.39
C SER A 71 3.56 3.20 4.06
N VAL A 72 4.46 2.64 4.86
CA VAL A 72 5.57 3.40 5.45
C VAL A 72 6.67 3.57 4.40
N GLN A 73 7.19 4.76 4.28
CA GLN A 73 8.33 5.04 3.42
C GLN A 73 9.61 4.49 4.06
N ALA A 74 10.28 3.56 3.38
CA ALA A 74 11.45 2.87 3.92
C ALA A 74 12.58 3.81 4.37
N SER A 75 12.78 4.94 3.68
CA SER A 75 13.79 5.94 4.04
C SER A 75 13.49 6.68 5.35
N SER A 76 12.26 6.63 5.86
CA SER A 76 11.86 7.31 7.10
C SER A 76 11.96 6.44 8.35
N ILE A 77 12.26 5.14 8.21
CA ILE A 77 12.25 4.20 9.36
C ILE A 77 13.25 4.60 10.44
N ASN A 78 14.39 5.16 10.05
CA ASN A 78 15.44 5.61 10.97
C ASN A 78 15.49 7.15 11.11
N SER A 79 14.43 7.85 10.69
CA SER A 79 14.41 9.32 10.77
C SER A 79 14.09 9.80 12.19
N ALA A 80 14.92 10.70 12.71
CA ALA A 80 14.69 11.35 14.00
C ALA A 80 13.40 12.21 14.02
N THR A 81 12.89 12.59 12.85
CA THR A 81 11.66 13.40 12.68
C THR A 81 10.38 12.58 12.62
N GLY A 82 10.49 11.25 12.67
CA GLY A 82 9.35 10.33 12.65
C GLY A 82 9.15 9.63 11.31
N LEU A 83 8.13 8.77 11.27
CA LEU A 83 7.79 7.95 10.10
C LEU A 83 6.95 8.74 9.10
N ILE A 84 7.32 8.63 7.83
CA ILE A 84 6.53 9.17 6.71
C ILE A 84 5.69 8.03 6.14
N THR A 85 4.39 8.28 5.97
CA THR A 85 3.47 7.34 5.34
C THR A 85 2.95 7.89 4.03
N ASN A 86 2.94 7.04 3.01
CA ASN A 86 2.22 7.29 1.76
C ASN A 86 0.81 6.71 1.89
N LYS A 87 -0.20 7.54 1.62
CA LYS A 87 -1.61 7.16 1.73
C LYS A 87 -2.32 7.44 0.41
N ARG A 88 -3.12 6.48 -0.03
CA ARG A 88 -4.02 6.60 -1.18
C ARG A 88 -5.40 6.14 -0.75
N SER A 89 -6.42 6.95 -1.01
CA SER A 89 -7.80 6.59 -0.68
C SER A 89 -8.72 6.91 -1.85
N ILE A 90 -9.70 6.05 -2.05
CA ILE A 90 -10.78 6.21 -3.02
C ILE A 90 -12.07 5.99 -2.26
N GLU A 91 -13.00 6.92 -2.41
CA GLU A 91 -14.37 6.80 -1.93
C GLU A 91 -15.30 7.05 -3.12
N SER A 92 -16.18 6.11 -3.41
CA SER A 92 -17.05 6.18 -4.58
C SER A 92 -18.35 5.43 -4.35
N SER A 93 -19.41 5.90 -4.98
CA SER A 93 -20.68 5.19 -5.08
C SER A 93 -20.99 4.97 -6.56
N VAL A 94 -21.09 3.71 -6.96
CA VAL A 94 -21.28 3.31 -8.36
C VAL A 94 -22.45 2.35 -8.50
N LEU A 95 -23.08 2.40 -9.66
CA LEU A 95 -24.11 1.47 -10.06
C LEU A 95 -23.54 0.54 -11.12
N VAL A 96 -23.64 -0.77 -10.89
CA VAL A 96 -23.01 -1.79 -11.74
C VAL A 96 -23.94 -2.96 -11.90
N ASP A 97 -23.98 -3.55 -13.09
CA ASP A 97 -24.73 -4.77 -13.33
C ASP A 97 -23.98 -5.98 -12.76
N ASP A 98 -24.72 -7.01 -12.37
CA ASP A 98 -24.18 -8.26 -11.84
C ASP A 98 -23.15 -8.87 -12.81
N GLY A 99 -21.94 -9.14 -12.32
CA GLY A 99 -20.81 -9.67 -13.09
C GLY A 99 -20.07 -8.70 -14.00
N ALA A 100 -20.54 -7.45 -14.14
CA ALA A 100 -19.84 -6.43 -14.94
C ALA A 100 -18.62 -5.89 -14.21
N ILE A 101 -17.61 -5.44 -14.98
CA ILE A 101 -16.40 -4.81 -14.43
C ILE A 101 -16.56 -3.29 -14.53
N VAL A 102 -16.38 -2.61 -13.42
CA VAL A 102 -16.33 -1.15 -13.38
C VAL A 102 -14.97 -0.65 -12.94
N VAL A 103 -14.53 0.43 -13.55
CA VAL A 103 -13.34 1.19 -13.14
C VAL A 103 -13.78 2.26 -12.14
N LEU A 104 -13.30 2.18 -10.91
CA LEU A 104 -13.64 3.15 -9.86
C LEU A 104 -12.86 4.43 -10.01
N GLY A 105 -11.64 4.34 -10.53
CA GLY A 105 -10.76 5.47 -10.71
C GLY A 105 -9.32 5.01 -10.93
N GLY A 106 -8.47 5.98 -11.18
CA GLY A 106 -7.05 5.73 -11.35
C GLY A 106 -6.23 6.98 -11.10
N LEU A 107 -4.96 6.80 -10.78
CA LEU A 107 -3.97 7.84 -10.63
C LEU A 107 -2.77 7.50 -11.51
N LEU A 108 -2.41 8.41 -12.39
CA LEU A 108 -1.15 8.38 -13.11
C LEU A 108 -0.26 9.48 -12.54
N GLN A 109 0.83 9.10 -11.91
CA GLN A 109 1.83 10.02 -11.38
C GLN A 109 3.16 9.78 -12.09
N ASP A 110 3.71 10.84 -12.65
CA ASP A 110 5.05 10.85 -13.27
C ASP A 110 5.91 11.83 -12.46
N GLU A 111 6.84 11.30 -11.69
CA GLU A 111 7.76 12.07 -10.85
C GLU A 111 9.13 12.06 -11.49
N TYR A 112 9.63 13.24 -11.78
CA TYR A 112 10.96 13.45 -12.31
C TYR A 112 11.83 14.12 -11.26
N SER A 113 12.89 13.47 -10.84
CA SER A 113 13.88 14.02 -9.93
C SER A 113 15.24 14.01 -10.63
N GLY A 114 15.80 15.21 -10.83
CA GLY A 114 17.14 15.41 -11.35
C GLY A 114 18.00 16.11 -10.31
N ASN A 115 19.08 15.49 -9.90
CA ASN A 115 20.10 16.12 -9.06
C ASN A 115 21.38 16.27 -9.88
N GLN A 116 21.86 17.50 -9.97
CA GLN A 116 23.12 17.81 -10.63
C GLN A 116 24.11 18.31 -9.60
N GLU A 117 25.14 17.52 -9.35
CA GLU A 117 26.27 17.92 -8.52
C GLU A 117 27.44 18.33 -9.42
N LYS A 118 27.90 19.56 -9.28
CA LYS A 118 29.09 20.04 -9.94
C LYS A 118 30.07 20.63 -8.93
N VAL A 119 31.33 20.40 -9.19
CA VAL A 119 32.40 21.05 -8.40
C VAL A 119 32.46 22.52 -8.84
N PRO A 120 32.29 23.49 -7.90
CA PRO A 120 32.39 24.91 -8.23
C PRO A 120 33.73 25.20 -8.94
N VAL A 121 33.70 26.03 -9.97
CA VAL A 121 34.87 26.40 -10.80
C VAL A 121 35.35 25.31 -11.77
N ALA A 122 35.52 24.06 -11.31
CA ALA A 122 36.01 22.96 -12.17
C ALA A 122 34.97 22.44 -13.13
N GLY A 123 33.67 22.51 -12.78
CA GLY A 123 32.57 22.07 -13.63
C GLY A 123 32.21 23.03 -14.79
N ASP A 124 32.76 24.24 -14.82
CA ASP A 124 32.46 25.25 -15.84
C ASP A 124 33.59 25.40 -16.87
N ILE A 125 34.67 24.59 -16.79
CA ILE A 125 35.78 24.60 -17.74
C ILE A 125 35.31 24.00 -19.09
N PRO A 126 35.46 24.73 -20.22
CA PRO A 126 35.17 24.18 -21.53
C PRO A 126 36.13 23.01 -21.84
N PHE A 127 35.64 21.90 -22.36
CA PHE A 127 36.26 20.62 -22.68
C PHE A 127 36.43 19.64 -21.50
N PHE A 128 36.72 20.07 -20.27
CA PHE A 128 36.95 19.17 -19.13
C PHE A 128 35.80 19.19 -18.09
N GLY A 129 34.90 20.15 -18.14
CA GLY A 129 33.81 20.31 -17.16
C GLY A 129 32.91 19.08 -16.99
N ASN A 130 32.78 18.25 -18.02
CA ASN A 130 31.97 17.04 -17.94
C ASN A 130 32.56 15.93 -17.03
N LEU A 131 33.88 15.95 -16.81
CA LEU A 131 34.55 15.04 -15.88
C LEU A 131 34.27 15.37 -14.40
N PHE A 132 33.85 16.61 -14.12
CA PHE A 132 33.56 17.14 -12.77
C PHE A 132 32.09 17.38 -12.51
N LYS A 133 31.21 16.82 -13.35
CA LYS A 133 29.77 16.86 -13.20
C LYS A 133 29.23 15.45 -13.00
N SER A 134 28.45 15.28 -11.96
CA SER A 134 27.64 14.06 -11.76
C SER A 134 26.16 14.44 -11.89
N GLU A 135 25.49 13.82 -12.83
CA GLU A 135 24.06 14.02 -13.03
C GLU A 135 23.32 12.72 -12.75
N THR A 136 22.51 12.72 -11.71
CA THR A 136 21.63 11.60 -11.38
C THR A 136 20.21 11.96 -11.76
N ARG A 137 19.65 11.25 -12.73
CA ARG A 137 18.25 11.39 -13.16
C ARG A 137 17.46 10.19 -12.67
N SER A 138 16.42 10.45 -11.91
CA SER A 138 15.47 9.43 -11.49
C SER A 138 14.09 9.78 -11.97
N ARG A 139 13.44 8.85 -12.65
CA ARG A 139 12.06 8.98 -13.09
C ARG A 139 11.24 7.86 -12.50
N LYS A 140 10.21 8.21 -11.74
CA LYS A 140 9.30 7.28 -11.11
C LYS A 140 7.90 7.47 -11.70
N LYS A 141 7.42 6.46 -12.42
CA LYS A 141 6.03 6.40 -12.88
C LYS A 141 5.23 5.50 -11.97
N THR A 142 4.15 6.03 -11.45
CA THR A 142 3.19 5.26 -10.67
C THR A 142 1.86 5.29 -11.39
N ASN A 143 1.33 4.10 -11.70
CA ASN A 143 0.00 3.95 -12.26
C ASN A 143 -0.83 3.10 -11.28
N LEU A 144 -1.90 3.67 -10.78
CA LEU A 144 -2.87 2.99 -9.93
C LEU A 144 -4.21 3.01 -10.65
N MET A 145 -4.77 1.85 -10.91
CA MET A 145 -6.14 1.70 -11.39
C MET A 145 -6.88 0.71 -10.51
N VAL A 146 -8.10 1.04 -10.12
CA VAL A 146 -8.95 0.20 -9.28
C VAL A 146 -10.13 -0.27 -10.09
N PHE A 147 -10.21 -1.61 -10.23
CA PHE A 147 -11.29 -2.32 -10.90
C PHE A 147 -12.12 -3.06 -9.87
N LEU A 148 -13.42 -3.07 -10.08
CA LEU A 148 -14.36 -3.81 -9.26
C LEU A 148 -15.27 -4.66 -10.14
N ARG A 149 -15.50 -5.88 -9.70
CA ARG A 149 -16.48 -6.80 -10.29
C ARG A 149 -17.38 -7.36 -9.18
N PRO A 150 -18.62 -6.91 -9.05
CA PRO A 150 -19.56 -7.53 -8.15
C PRO A 150 -20.10 -8.84 -8.77
N VAL A 151 -20.39 -9.80 -7.91
CA VAL A 151 -21.07 -11.03 -8.28
C VAL A 151 -22.14 -11.28 -7.23
N VAL A 152 -23.40 -11.32 -7.67
CA VAL A 152 -24.54 -11.60 -6.80
C VAL A 152 -24.73 -13.12 -6.74
N VAL A 153 -24.56 -13.67 -5.55
CA VAL A 153 -24.72 -15.10 -5.30
C VAL A 153 -26.17 -15.32 -4.86
N ARG A 154 -26.94 -16.08 -5.64
CA ARG A 154 -28.36 -16.38 -5.36
C ARG A 154 -28.57 -17.80 -4.84
N ASP A 155 -27.67 -18.73 -5.21
CA ASP A 155 -27.73 -20.14 -4.86
C ASP A 155 -26.49 -20.60 -4.12
N ALA A 156 -26.67 -21.54 -3.18
CA ALA A 156 -25.57 -22.13 -2.41
C ALA A 156 -24.55 -22.85 -3.32
N GLN A 157 -25.00 -23.51 -4.39
CA GLN A 157 -24.11 -24.18 -5.35
C GLN A 157 -23.20 -23.20 -6.08
N GLN A 158 -23.68 -22.00 -6.41
CA GLN A 158 -22.88 -20.94 -7.03
C GLN A 158 -21.83 -20.40 -6.06
N SER A 159 -22.18 -20.30 -4.77
CA SER A 159 -21.22 -19.92 -3.72
C SER A 159 -20.10 -20.92 -3.58
N ASP A 160 -20.44 -22.20 -3.58
CA ASP A 160 -19.46 -23.28 -3.43
C ASP A 160 -18.51 -23.35 -4.64
N SER A 161 -19.03 -23.23 -5.87
CA SER A 161 -18.18 -23.22 -7.06
C SER A 161 -17.20 -22.05 -7.08
N LEU A 162 -17.65 -20.84 -6.76
CA LEU A 162 -16.78 -19.65 -6.68
C LEU A 162 -15.72 -19.78 -5.58
N SER A 163 -16.05 -20.43 -4.48
CA SER A 163 -15.14 -20.65 -3.37
C SER A 163 -14.07 -21.68 -3.74
N MET A 164 -14.44 -22.75 -4.40
CA MET A 164 -13.54 -23.80 -4.89
C MET A 164 -12.58 -23.27 -5.96
N ASP A 165 -13.07 -22.53 -6.96
CA ASP A 165 -12.23 -21.89 -7.97
C ASP A 165 -11.17 -20.98 -7.37
N ARG A 166 -11.54 -20.21 -6.35
CA ARG A 166 -10.61 -19.33 -5.65
C ARG A 166 -9.60 -20.10 -4.81
N TYR A 167 -10.03 -21.15 -4.15
CA TYR A 167 -9.14 -22.02 -3.39
C TYR A 167 -8.11 -22.69 -4.29
N ASP A 168 -8.53 -23.25 -5.42
CA ASP A 168 -7.65 -23.92 -6.38
C ASP A 168 -6.64 -22.94 -7.01
N LEU A 169 -7.07 -21.71 -7.34
CA LEU A 169 -6.15 -20.67 -7.79
C LEU A 169 -5.08 -20.33 -6.74
N MET A 170 -5.47 -20.18 -5.48
CA MET A 170 -4.52 -19.90 -4.40
C MET A 170 -3.54 -21.07 -4.20
N ARG A 171 -4.03 -22.29 -4.27
CA ARG A 171 -3.21 -23.50 -4.17
C ARG A 171 -2.18 -23.58 -5.30
N LEU A 172 -2.58 -23.33 -6.54
CA LEU A 172 -1.67 -23.30 -7.68
C LEU A 172 -0.61 -22.19 -7.54
N GLN A 173 -0.98 -21.03 -7.05
CA GLN A 173 -0.02 -19.95 -6.79
C GLN A 173 0.96 -20.31 -5.67
N GLN A 174 0.52 -21.00 -4.63
CA GLN A 174 1.40 -21.47 -3.55
C GLN A 174 2.38 -22.53 -4.06
N GLU A 175 1.93 -23.46 -4.90
CA GLU A 175 2.81 -24.48 -5.51
C GLU A 175 3.89 -23.84 -6.39
N MET A 176 3.53 -22.80 -7.18
CA MET A 176 4.50 -22.06 -8.01
C MET A 176 5.45 -21.18 -7.20
N ALA A 177 5.05 -20.74 -6.01
CA ALA A 177 5.86 -19.90 -5.13
C ALA A 177 6.79 -20.70 -4.21
N GLN A 178 6.68 -22.04 -4.18
CA GLN A 178 7.57 -22.86 -3.36
C GLN A 178 9.02 -22.74 -3.88
N PRO A 179 9.97 -22.36 -3.01
CA PRO A 179 11.38 -22.38 -3.40
C PRO A 179 11.79 -23.81 -3.75
N ALA A 180 12.68 -23.95 -4.73
CA ALA A 180 13.23 -25.26 -5.10
C ALA A 180 13.78 -25.94 -3.83
N PRO A 181 13.54 -27.26 -3.64
CA PRO A 181 14.02 -27.97 -2.47
C PRO A 181 15.53 -27.80 -2.35
N SER A 182 15.97 -27.29 -1.19
CA SER A 182 17.40 -27.14 -0.93
C SER A 182 18.01 -28.54 -0.90
N THR A 183 18.95 -28.80 -1.81
CA THR A 183 19.79 -30.00 -1.80
C THR A 183 20.84 -29.91 -0.67
N VAL A 184 20.41 -29.77 0.57
CA VAL A 184 21.28 -29.94 1.70
C VAL A 184 21.44 -31.42 1.94
N VAL A 185 22.57 -31.97 1.47
CA VAL A 185 22.98 -33.33 1.79
C VAL A 185 23.16 -33.42 3.30
N PRO A 186 22.50 -34.37 4.00
CA PRO A 186 22.76 -34.55 5.42
C PRO A 186 24.21 -34.97 5.58
N VAL A 187 24.97 -34.20 6.33
CA VAL A 187 26.31 -34.59 6.76
C VAL A 187 26.12 -35.67 7.83
N ASN A 188 26.56 -36.91 7.50
CA ASN A 188 26.69 -38.01 8.44
C ASN A 188 27.78 -37.70 9.48
#